data_5b715f1642c2f1399a8a89c536b858ca
#
_entry.id   5b715f1642c2f1399a8a89c536b858ca
#
_cell.length_a   1.000
_cell.length_b   1.000
_cell.length_c   1.000
_cell.angle_alpha   90.00
_cell.angle_beta   90.00
_cell.angle_gamma   90.00
#
_symmetry.space_group_name_H-M   'P 1'
#
loop_
_entity.id
_entity.type
_entity.pdbx_description
1 polymer ?
#
loop_
_entity_poly.entity_id
_entity_poly.type
_entity_poly.pdbx_seq_one_letter_code
_entity_poly.pdbx_strand_id
1 'polypeptide(L)'
;PDGKSLLISDGPFRDFNKLTNHFNPFIAATATISISAIIGNNTVLQPNVFIGNNVQIGNDCIIHSNVCIYDNAIIGNNVTIHSGTILGADAFYYKNRPEKFDKLLSGGNVVIEDQVDIGALCTIDKGVTASTTIGKGSKIDNQVHIGHDTVIGKRCLIASQVGISGCVIIEDFVTIWGQAGVTSGVTIGEKAVISAQSGVSKSLEGHKSYFGTPADDFRKKYKEIAAIKLIPEIMDKLDKLK
;
A
#
# COMPACT_ATOMS: atom_id res chain seq x y z
N PRO A 1 -5.59 -14.60 23.76
CA PRO A 1 -6.23 -13.31 23.59
C PRO A 1 -7.71 -13.48 23.89
N ASP A 2 -8.21 -12.69 24.84
CA ASP A 2 -9.59 -12.77 25.30
C ASP A 2 -10.57 -12.49 24.15
N GLY A 3 -11.62 -13.32 24.04
CA GLY A 3 -12.67 -13.16 23.04
C GLY A 3 -12.35 -13.65 21.63
N LYS A 4 -11.24 -14.36 21.40
CA LYS A 4 -10.90 -14.98 20.12
C LYS A 4 -10.93 -16.50 20.22
N SER A 5 -11.46 -17.15 19.19
CA SER A 5 -11.39 -18.62 19.04
C SER A 5 -10.14 -19.00 18.26
N LEU A 6 -9.47 -20.05 18.70
CA LEU A 6 -8.30 -20.61 18.02
C LEU A 6 -8.72 -21.88 17.28
N LEU A 7 -8.49 -21.90 15.96
CA LEU A 7 -8.62 -23.09 15.13
C LEU A 7 -7.24 -23.73 14.96
N ILE A 8 -7.11 -24.99 15.39
CA ILE A 8 -5.87 -25.76 15.23
C ILE A 8 -5.99 -26.63 13.98
N SER A 9 -4.97 -26.63 13.14
CA SER A 9 -4.93 -27.38 11.89
C SER A 9 -3.54 -27.86 11.57
N ASP A 10 -3.43 -29.07 10.97
CA ASP A 10 -2.19 -29.62 10.42
C ASP A 10 -1.72 -28.91 9.13
N GLY A 11 -2.60 -28.14 8.49
CA GLY A 11 -2.34 -27.38 7.30
C GLY A 11 -2.95 -25.99 7.31
N PRO A 12 -2.52 -25.07 8.22
CA PRO A 12 -3.19 -23.77 8.43
C PRO A 12 -3.36 -22.95 7.14
N PHE A 13 -2.36 -22.93 6.27
CA PHE A 13 -2.43 -22.24 4.98
C PHE A 13 -3.53 -22.79 4.08
N ARG A 14 -3.62 -24.12 3.96
CA ARG A 14 -4.67 -24.80 3.16
C ARG A 14 -6.05 -24.52 3.73
N ASP A 15 -6.19 -24.62 5.03
CA ASP A 15 -7.49 -24.51 5.67
C ASP A 15 -7.95 -23.05 5.79
N PHE A 16 -7.02 -22.09 5.91
CA PHE A 16 -7.32 -20.67 5.69
C PHE A 16 -7.90 -20.41 4.29
N ASN A 17 -7.27 -20.94 3.23
CA ASN A 17 -7.80 -20.81 1.87
C ASN A 17 -9.19 -21.44 1.70
N LYS A 18 -9.46 -22.58 2.34
CA LYS A 18 -10.80 -23.18 2.31
C LYS A 18 -11.84 -22.29 2.97
N LEU A 19 -11.54 -21.76 4.15
CA LEU A 19 -12.43 -20.84 4.86
C LEU A 19 -12.63 -19.55 4.05
N THR A 20 -11.56 -18.95 3.54
CA THR A 20 -11.66 -17.76 2.69
C THR A 20 -12.52 -18.02 1.47
N ASN A 21 -12.31 -19.11 0.75
CA ASN A 21 -13.13 -19.44 -0.42
C ASN A 21 -14.60 -19.76 -0.08
N HIS A 22 -14.86 -20.27 1.14
CA HIS A 22 -16.22 -20.52 1.61
C HIS A 22 -16.97 -19.23 1.93
N PHE A 23 -16.33 -18.32 2.68
CA PHE A 23 -16.98 -17.07 3.12
C PHE A 23 -16.87 -15.91 2.13
N ASN A 24 -15.88 -15.95 1.25
CA ASN A 24 -15.63 -14.92 0.23
C ASN A 24 -15.27 -15.59 -1.11
N PRO A 25 -16.23 -16.34 -1.73
CA PRO A 25 -15.99 -17.00 -3.00
C PRO A 25 -15.81 -15.98 -4.13
N PHE A 26 -15.03 -16.34 -5.14
CA PHE A 26 -15.00 -15.55 -6.37
C PHE A 26 -16.37 -15.66 -7.07
N ILE A 27 -16.99 -14.52 -7.29
CA ILE A 27 -18.25 -14.40 -8.04
C ILE A 27 -17.96 -13.62 -9.32
N ALA A 28 -18.16 -14.26 -10.47
CA ALA A 28 -17.97 -13.62 -11.76
C ALA A 28 -18.93 -12.43 -11.92
N ALA A 29 -18.38 -11.28 -12.32
CA ALA A 29 -19.19 -10.11 -12.60
C ALA A 29 -20.00 -10.32 -13.89
N THR A 30 -21.25 -9.88 -13.88
CA THR A 30 -22.18 -9.94 -15.02
C THR A 30 -22.42 -8.57 -15.66
N ALA A 31 -21.88 -7.51 -15.06
CA ALA A 31 -22.01 -6.13 -15.50
C ALA A 31 -20.78 -5.32 -15.10
N THR A 32 -20.58 -4.15 -15.70
CA THR A 32 -19.49 -3.21 -15.34
C THR A 32 -19.70 -2.60 -13.95
N ILE A 33 -20.94 -2.47 -13.51
CA ILE A 33 -21.31 -2.03 -12.16
C ILE A 33 -22.22 -3.11 -11.57
N SER A 34 -21.80 -3.70 -10.45
CA SER A 34 -22.58 -4.71 -9.77
C SER A 34 -23.88 -4.14 -9.22
N ILE A 35 -24.96 -4.92 -9.30
CA ILE A 35 -26.24 -4.56 -8.72
C ILE A 35 -26.21 -4.42 -7.19
N SER A 36 -25.24 -5.06 -6.54
CA SER A 36 -25.05 -4.97 -5.09
C SER A 36 -24.19 -3.77 -4.65
N ALA A 37 -23.65 -2.99 -5.60
CA ALA A 37 -22.87 -1.80 -5.28
C ALA A 37 -23.80 -0.66 -4.81
N ILE A 38 -23.32 0.09 -3.82
CA ILE A 38 -24.00 1.28 -3.28
C ILE A 38 -23.16 2.49 -3.65
N ILE A 39 -23.75 3.44 -4.37
CA ILE A 39 -23.07 4.65 -4.84
C ILE A 39 -23.80 5.86 -4.27
N GLY A 40 -23.06 6.72 -3.57
CA GLY A 40 -23.57 7.92 -2.92
C GLY A 40 -24.00 9.01 -3.92
N ASN A 41 -24.65 10.04 -3.38
CA ASN A 41 -25.16 11.17 -4.15
C ASN A 41 -24.02 11.98 -4.78
N ASN A 42 -24.26 12.58 -5.95
CA ASN A 42 -23.34 13.42 -6.70
C ASN A 42 -22.01 12.73 -7.09
N THR A 43 -21.88 11.42 -6.89
CA THR A 43 -20.70 10.67 -7.30
C THR A 43 -20.70 10.45 -8.80
N VAL A 44 -19.62 10.82 -9.46
CA VAL A 44 -19.44 10.72 -10.91
C VAL A 44 -18.59 9.49 -11.23
N LEU A 45 -19.15 8.58 -12.02
CA LEU A 45 -18.45 7.45 -12.61
C LEU A 45 -18.22 7.73 -14.09
N GLN A 46 -16.97 7.80 -14.52
CA GLN A 46 -16.65 8.01 -15.94
C GLN A 46 -16.73 6.69 -16.73
N PRO A 47 -16.69 6.73 -18.08
CA PRO A 47 -16.80 5.52 -18.90
C PRO A 47 -15.77 4.44 -18.57
N ASN A 48 -16.16 3.19 -18.72
CA ASN A 48 -15.34 2.00 -18.49
C ASN A 48 -14.90 1.78 -17.03
N VAL A 49 -15.57 2.39 -16.07
CA VAL A 49 -15.36 2.07 -14.65
C VAL A 49 -15.96 0.71 -14.34
N PHE A 50 -15.19 -0.16 -13.68
CA PHE A 50 -15.67 -1.42 -13.14
C PHE A 50 -15.88 -1.31 -11.62
N ILE A 51 -17.07 -1.66 -11.15
CA ILE A 51 -17.45 -1.69 -9.72
C ILE A 51 -17.92 -3.10 -9.37
N GLY A 52 -17.16 -3.77 -8.53
CA GLY A 52 -17.43 -5.13 -8.07
C GLY A 52 -18.58 -5.25 -7.08
N ASN A 53 -18.77 -6.46 -6.56
CA ASN A 53 -19.88 -6.77 -5.66
C ASN A 53 -19.68 -6.11 -4.28
N ASN A 54 -20.77 -5.66 -3.68
CA ASN A 54 -20.83 -5.08 -2.34
C ASN A 54 -19.89 -3.87 -2.13
N VAL A 55 -19.43 -3.23 -3.21
CA VAL A 55 -18.66 -1.99 -3.13
C VAL A 55 -19.54 -0.87 -2.61
N GLN A 56 -19.01 -0.08 -1.69
CA GLN A 56 -19.67 1.12 -1.17
C GLN A 56 -18.83 2.34 -1.51
N ILE A 57 -19.44 3.31 -2.20
CA ILE A 57 -18.81 4.59 -2.54
C ILE A 57 -19.67 5.70 -1.92
N GLY A 58 -19.01 6.60 -1.19
CA GLY A 58 -19.66 7.75 -0.57
C GLY A 58 -20.13 8.81 -1.55
N ASN A 59 -20.44 9.99 -1.02
CA ASN A 59 -20.97 11.12 -1.79
C ASN A 59 -19.84 11.95 -2.39
N ASP A 60 -20.17 12.72 -3.46
CA ASP A 60 -19.31 13.73 -4.06
C ASP A 60 -17.94 13.18 -4.53
N CYS A 61 -17.89 11.91 -4.93
CA CYS A 61 -16.68 11.26 -5.45
C CYS A 61 -16.54 11.41 -6.96
N ILE A 62 -15.30 11.36 -7.46
CA ILE A 62 -14.98 11.35 -8.89
C ILE A 62 -14.14 10.11 -9.19
N ILE A 63 -14.73 9.17 -9.91
CA ILE A 63 -14.07 7.95 -10.36
C ILE A 63 -13.82 8.07 -11.87
N HIS A 64 -12.57 8.28 -12.22
CA HIS A 64 -12.16 8.49 -13.61
C HIS A 64 -12.23 7.21 -14.44
N SER A 65 -12.19 7.36 -15.76
CA SER A 65 -12.34 6.25 -16.70
C SER A 65 -11.27 5.15 -16.51
N ASN A 66 -11.70 3.90 -16.77
CA ASN A 66 -10.86 2.70 -16.64
C ASN A 66 -10.38 2.39 -15.20
N VAL A 67 -10.99 2.95 -14.18
CA VAL A 67 -10.76 2.53 -12.79
C VAL A 67 -11.47 1.20 -12.54
N CYS A 68 -10.77 0.26 -11.86
CA CYS A 68 -11.33 -1.01 -11.43
C CYS A 68 -11.38 -1.06 -9.91
N ILE A 69 -12.58 -1.21 -9.36
CA ILE A 69 -12.79 -1.37 -7.91
C ILE A 69 -13.37 -2.78 -7.69
N TYR A 70 -12.56 -3.65 -7.10
CA TYR A 70 -12.94 -5.02 -6.81
C TYR A 70 -13.88 -5.10 -5.60
N ASP A 71 -14.42 -6.32 -5.40
CA ASP A 71 -15.47 -6.62 -4.42
C ASP A 71 -15.14 -6.13 -2.99
N ASN A 72 -16.19 -5.73 -2.27
CA ASN A 72 -16.18 -5.35 -0.86
C ASN A 72 -15.32 -4.10 -0.52
N ALA A 73 -14.88 -3.32 -1.49
CA ALA A 73 -14.17 -2.06 -1.20
C ALA A 73 -15.13 -1.02 -0.60
N ILE A 74 -14.61 -0.23 0.33
CA ILE A 74 -15.35 0.85 1.00
C ILE A 74 -14.62 2.16 0.72
N ILE A 75 -15.32 3.12 0.11
CA ILE A 75 -14.79 4.42 -0.29
C ILE A 75 -15.63 5.51 0.39
N GLY A 76 -14.97 6.39 1.10
CA GLY A 76 -15.58 7.52 1.80
C GLY A 76 -16.09 8.61 0.87
N ASN A 77 -16.33 9.79 1.42
CA ASN A 77 -16.86 10.94 0.68
C ASN A 77 -15.74 11.82 0.12
N ASN A 78 -16.04 12.57 -0.97
CA ASN A 78 -15.10 13.50 -1.59
C ASN A 78 -13.77 12.84 -1.99
N VAL A 79 -13.82 11.62 -2.50
CA VAL A 79 -12.67 10.85 -2.98
C VAL A 79 -12.54 11.01 -4.48
N THR A 80 -11.30 11.24 -4.95
CA THR A 80 -10.98 11.24 -6.38
C THR A 80 -10.05 10.08 -6.70
N ILE A 81 -10.39 9.27 -7.72
CA ILE A 81 -9.55 8.17 -8.18
C ILE A 81 -9.30 8.34 -9.67
N HIS A 82 -8.03 8.50 -10.04
CA HIS A 82 -7.64 8.75 -11.43
C HIS A 82 -7.53 7.47 -12.27
N SER A 83 -7.54 7.67 -13.57
CA SER A 83 -7.66 6.63 -14.60
C SER A 83 -6.68 5.48 -14.46
N GLY A 84 -7.17 4.27 -14.70
CA GLY A 84 -6.37 3.04 -14.71
C GLY A 84 -5.95 2.53 -13.34
N THR A 85 -6.42 3.15 -12.25
CA THR A 85 -6.15 2.69 -10.89
C THR A 85 -6.99 1.47 -10.55
N ILE A 86 -6.38 0.52 -9.85
CA ILE A 86 -6.99 -0.74 -9.45
C ILE A 86 -7.01 -0.84 -7.92
N LEU A 87 -8.20 -1.03 -7.35
CA LEU A 87 -8.40 -1.24 -5.92
C LEU A 87 -8.87 -2.67 -5.67
N GLY A 88 -8.24 -3.37 -4.76
CA GLY A 88 -8.70 -4.65 -4.25
C GLY A 88 -8.20 -5.88 -5.01
N ALA A 89 -7.11 -5.76 -5.79
CA ALA A 89 -6.43 -6.94 -6.32
C ALA A 89 -5.92 -7.84 -5.16
N ASP A 90 -5.73 -9.13 -5.46
CA ASP A 90 -5.22 -10.09 -4.47
C ASP A 90 -3.78 -9.76 -4.06
N ALA A 91 -3.49 -10.00 -2.78
CA ALA A 91 -2.15 -9.90 -2.24
C ALA A 91 -1.13 -10.77 -2.99
N PHE A 92 0.09 -10.25 -3.15
CA PHE A 92 1.23 -11.03 -3.61
C PHE A 92 1.76 -11.90 -2.46
N TYR A 93 0.99 -12.93 -2.10
CA TYR A 93 1.33 -13.83 -0.99
C TYR A 93 1.37 -15.29 -1.46
N TYR A 94 2.58 -15.81 -1.60
CA TYR A 94 2.83 -17.16 -2.09
C TYR A 94 3.73 -17.94 -1.14
N LYS A 95 3.42 -19.22 -0.94
CA LYS A 95 4.29 -20.16 -0.24
C LYS A 95 4.98 -21.07 -1.26
N ASN A 96 6.30 -21.11 -1.22
CA ASN A 96 7.09 -22.00 -2.06
C ASN A 96 6.86 -23.46 -1.62
N ARG A 97 6.59 -24.32 -2.61
CA ARG A 97 6.48 -25.78 -2.45
C ARG A 97 7.44 -26.45 -3.45
N PRO A 98 7.76 -27.72 -3.29
CA PRO A 98 8.70 -28.38 -4.21
C PRO A 98 8.35 -28.27 -5.67
N GLU A 99 7.06 -28.30 -6.03
CA GLU A 99 6.59 -28.35 -7.42
C GLU A 99 5.91 -27.05 -7.90
N LYS A 100 5.51 -26.14 -6.98
CA LYS A 100 4.74 -24.93 -7.34
C LYS A 100 4.74 -23.91 -6.22
N PHE A 101 4.25 -22.71 -6.55
CA PHE A 101 3.84 -21.72 -5.54
C PHE A 101 2.36 -21.91 -5.17
N ASP A 102 2.08 -22.07 -3.89
CA ASP A 102 0.71 -22.02 -3.37
C ASP A 102 0.36 -20.56 -3.06
N LYS A 103 -0.71 -20.04 -3.67
CA LYS A 103 -1.23 -18.70 -3.40
C LYS A 103 -2.08 -18.71 -2.12
N LEU A 104 -1.88 -17.71 -1.24
CA LEU A 104 -2.80 -17.44 -0.15
C LEU A 104 -3.93 -16.54 -0.69
N LEU A 105 -5.17 -16.95 -0.48
CA LEU A 105 -6.33 -16.18 -0.90
C LEU A 105 -6.52 -14.97 0.02
N SER A 106 -6.92 -13.85 -0.55
CA SER A 106 -7.17 -12.63 0.21
C SER A 106 -8.66 -12.52 0.56
N GLY A 107 -8.97 -12.56 1.85
CA GLY A 107 -10.34 -12.49 2.38
C GLY A 107 -10.73 -11.10 2.91
N GLY A 108 -9.80 -10.15 2.96
CA GLY A 108 -10.03 -8.78 3.38
C GLY A 108 -10.50 -7.86 2.25
N ASN A 109 -10.42 -6.56 2.49
CA ASN A 109 -10.88 -5.53 1.55
C ASN A 109 -9.94 -4.32 1.50
N VAL A 110 -10.35 -3.29 0.76
CA VAL A 110 -9.74 -1.96 0.72
C VAL A 110 -10.69 -0.96 1.35
N VAL A 111 -10.16 -0.08 2.19
CA VAL A 111 -10.89 1.05 2.80
C VAL A 111 -10.18 2.35 2.43
N ILE A 112 -10.87 3.24 1.74
CA ILE A 112 -10.41 4.58 1.42
C ILE A 112 -11.27 5.55 2.23
N GLU A 113 -10.66 6.30 3.14
CA GLU A 113 -11.38 7.29 3.95
C GLU A 113 -11.70 8.57 3.14
N ASP A 114 -12.41 9.51 3.77
CA ASP A 114 -12.83 10.76 3.12
C ASP A 114 -11.68 11.60 2.60
N GLN A 115 -11.93 12.38 1.54
CA GLN A 115 -11.03 13.41 1.01
C GLN A 115 -9.66 12.87 0.53
N VAL A 116 -9.58 11.60 0.19
CA VAL A 116 -8.39 10.97 -0.40
C VAL A 116 -8.38 11.21 -1.91
N ASP A 117 -7.20 11.55 -2.46
CA ASP A 117 -6.97 11.54 -3.90
C ASP A 117 -5.96 10.46 -4.24
N ILE A 118 -6.27 9.66 -5.26
CA ILE A 118 -5.42 8.58 -5.76
C ILE A 118 -5.11 8.85 -7.22
N GLY A 119 -3.84 8.96 -7.54
CA GLY A 119 -3.30 9.20 -8.87
C GLY A 119 -3.61 8.08 -9.86
N ALA A 120 -3.19 8.28 -11.09
CA ALA A 120 -3.41 7.33 -12.17
C ALA A 120 -2.49 6.10 -12.06
N LEU A 121 -2.98 4.95 -12.55
CA LEU A 121 -2.22 3.71 -12.64
C LEU A 121 -1.68 3.21 -11.27
N CYS A 122 -2.33 3.55 -10.18
CA CYS A 122 -2.03 3.00 -8.87
C CYS A 122 -2.60 1.59 -8.71
N THR A 123 -1.96 0.77 -7.86
CA THR A 123 -2.46 -0.55 -7.48
C THR A 123 -2.50 -0.68 -5.97
N ILE A 124 -3.66 -0.99 -5.41
CA ILE A 124 -3.87 -1.12 -3.98
C ILE A 124 -4.47 -2.50 -3.72
N ASP A 125 -3.66 -3.38 -3.15
CA ASP A 125 -4.08 -4.75 -2.86
C ASP A 125 -5.05 -4.77 -1.68
N LYS A 126 -6.03 -5.67 -1.73
CA LYS A 126 -6.88 -5.93 -0.56
C LYS A 126 -6.11 -6.65 0.54
N GLY A 127 -6.53 -6.48 1.77
CA GLY A 127 -5.96 -7.21 2.88
C GLY A 127 -6.13 -8.72 2.74
N VAL A 128 -5.19 -9.50 3.27
CA VAL A 128 -5.32 -10.95 3.37
C VAL A 128 -6.34 -11.32 4.45
N THR A 129 -6.21 -10.70 5.61
CA THR A 129 -7.07 -10.97 6.78
C THR A 129 -7.77 -9.72 7.32
N ALA A 130 -7.25 -8.55 7.03
CA ALA A 130 -7.77 -7.27 7.48
C ALA A 130 -8.09 -6.36 6.29
N SER A 131 -8.10 -5.04 6.49
CA SER A 131 -8.27 -4.07 5.43
C SER A 131 -6.94 -3.41 5.09
N THR A 132 -6.67 -3.19 3.80
CA THR A 132 -5.71 -2.18 3.39
C THR A 132 -6.40 -0.83 3.45
N THR A 133 -5.87 0.10 4.25
CA THR A 133 -6.56 1.35 4.58
C THR A 133 -5.75 2.57 4.16
N ILE A 134 -6.41 3.57 3.54
CA ILE A 134 -5.85 4.89 3.30
C ILE A 134 -6.64 5.92 4.09
N GLY A 135 -5.97 6.55 5.04
CA GLY A 135 -6.55 7.50 6.00
C GLY A 135 -6.93 8.83 5.36
N LYS A 136 -7.87 9.49 6.01
CA LYS A 136 -8.53 10.73 5.58
C LYS A 136 -7.55 11.81 5.11
N GLY A 137 -7.85 12.37 3.94
CA GLY A 137 -7.12 13.50 3.37
C GLY A 137 -5.74 13.18 2.82
N SER A 138 -5.33 11.91 2.78
CA SER A 138 -4.06 11.49 2.18
C SER A 138 -4.09 11.62 0.66
N LYS A 139 -2.93 11.90 0.08
CA LYS A 139 -2.73 12.11 -1.35
C LYS A 139 -1.70 11.11 -1.87
N ILE A 140 -2.13 10.32 -2.83
CA ILE A 140 -1.33 9.27 -3.48
C ILE A 140 -1.12 9.70 -4.91
N ASP A 141 0.11 9.84 -5.34
CA ASP A 141 0.47 10.23 -6.70
C ASP A 141 0.45 9.01 -7.65
N ASN A 142 0.74 9.23 -8.91
CA ASN A 142 0.64 8.23 -9.97
C ASN A 142 1.60 7.06 -9.79
N GLN A 143 1.15 5.86 -10.23
CA GLN A 143 1.97 4.65 -10.26
C GLN A 143 2.48 4.18 -8.89
N VAL A 144 1.77 4.50 -7.82
CA VAL A 144 2.07 3.98 -6.48
C VAL A 144 1.49 2.58 -6.33
N HIS A 145 2.28 1.68 -5.73
CA HIS A 145 1.80 0.38 -5.29
C HIS A 145 1.69 0.32 -3.77
N ILE A 146 0.54 -0.15 -3.27
CA ILE A 146 0.30 -0.37 -1.84
C ILE A 146 -0.09 -1.83 -1.64
N GLY A 147 0.77 -2.57 -0.93
CA GLY A 147 0.56 -3.98 -0.63
C GLY A 147 -0.49 -4.22 0.46
N HIS A 148 -0.91 -5.44 0.56
CA HIS A 148 -1.98 -5.94 1.43
C HIS A 148 -1.82 -5.61 2.92
N ASP A 149 -2.92 -5.45 3.64
CA ASP A 149 -2.96 -5.20 5.09
C ASP A 149 -2.14 -3.97 5.54
N THR A 150 -1.79 -3.07 4.61
CA THR A 150 -1.08 -1.82 4.88
C THR A 150 -2.05 -0.76 5.37
N VAL A 151 -1.65 -0.02 6.39
CA VAL A 151 -2.42 1.09 6.95
C VAL A 151 -1.67 2.38 6.73
N ILE A 152 -2.23 3.28 5.92
CA ILE A 152 -1.73 4.64 5.73
C ILE A 152 -2.59 5.58 6.58
N GLY A 153 -1.96 6.36 7.42
CA GLY A 153 -2.59 7.35 8.30
C GLY A 153 -3.19 8.52 7.54
N LYS A 154 -3.60 9.54 8.29
CA LYS A 154 -4.28 10.73 7.76
C LYS A 154 -3.28 11.72 7.18
N ARG A 155 -3.70 12.43 6.12
CA ARG A 155 -2.95 13.56 5.52
C ARG A 155 -1.51 13.20 5.16
N CYS A 156 -1.28 11.96 4.74
CA CYS A 156 0.01 11.53 4.18
C CYS A 156 0.16 11.99 2.73
N LEU A 157 1.40 12.22 2.30
CA LEU A 157 1.76 12.51 0.90
C LEU A 157 2.67 11.39 0.39
N ILE A 158 2.19 10.62 -0.57
CA ILE A 158 2.93 9.52 -1.19
C ILE A 158 3.15 9.88 -2.66
N ALA A 159 4.38 10.23 -3.01
CA ALA A 159 4.72 10.68 -4.35
C ALA A 159 4.83 9.52 -5.35
N SER A 160 5.01 9.85 -6.62
CA SER A 160 4.94 8.90 -7.73
C SER A 160 5.94 7.75 -7.63
N GLN A 161 5.50 6.59 -8.10
CA GLN A 161 6.31 5.36 -8.19
C GLN A 161 6.84 4.85 -6.85
N VAL A 162 6.24 5.24 -5.74
CA VAL A 162 6.54 4.63 -4.44
C VAL A 162 5.97 3.22 -4.39
N GLY A 163 6.80 2.27 -3.92
CA GLY A 163 6.38 0.89 -3.68
C GLY A 163 6.32 0.60 -2.18
N ILE A 164 5.13 0.25 -1.68
CA ILE A 164 4.91 -0.10 -0.28
C ILE A 164 4.50 -1.55 -0.22
N SER A 165 5.30 -2.38 0.45
CA SER A 165 5.00 -3.81 0.64
C SER A 165 3.83 -4.01 1.62
N GLY A 166 3.39 -5.26 1.78
CA GLY A 166 2.28 -5.59 2.69
C GLY A 166 2.59 -5.40 4.18
N CYS A 167 1.55 -5.23 4.99
CA CYS A 167 1.62 -5.11 6.45
C CYS A 167 2.45 -3.92 6.96
N VAL A 168 2.51 -2.83 6.21
CA VAL A 168 3.22 -1.61 6.62
C VAL A 168 2.26 -0.68 7.36
N ILE A 169 2.74 -0.02 8.41
CA ILE A 169 2.01 1.04 9.11
C ILE A 169 2.71 2.36 8.81
N ILE A 170 2.00 3.27 8.17
CA ILE A 170 2.43 4.64 7.96
C ILE A 170 1.54 5.52 8.82
N GLU A 171 2.14 6.16 9.83
CA GLU A 171 1.40 7.02 10.75
C GLU A 171 0.99 8.36 10.09
N ASP A 172 0.30 9.21 10.82
CA ASP A 172 -0.28 10.45 10.28
C ASP A 172 0.80 11.44 9.78
N PHE A 173 0.47 12.22 8.75
CA PHE A 173 1.30 13.32 8.19
C PHE A 173 2.65 12.89 7.61
N VAL A 174 2.87 11.62 7.33
CA VAL A 174 4.10 11.14 6.69
C VAL A 174 4.18 11.61 5.24
N THR A 175 5.39 11.96 4.81
CA THR A 175 5.69 12.27 3.40
C THR A 175 6.71 11.28 2.87
N ILE A 176 6.37 10.60 1.76
CA ILE A 176 7.28 9.70 1.05
C ILE A 176 7.47 10.22 -0.37
N TRP A 177 8.68 10.63 -0.69
CA TRP A 177 9.02 11.13 -2.00
C TRP A 177 9.24 10.02 -3.03
N GLY A 178 9.19 10.40 -4.30
CA GLY A 178 9.11 9.48 -5.43
C GLY A 178 10.15 8.37 -5.46
N GLN A 179 9.73 7.21 -5.98
CA GLN A 179 10.58 6.02 -6.17
C GLN A 179 11.18 5.44 -4.88
N ALA A 180 10.67 5.80 -3.70
CA ALA A 180 11.06 5.14 -2.47
C ALA A 180 10.43 3.74 -2.38
N GLY A 181 11.17 2.80 -1.80
CA GLY A 181 10.69 1.44 -1.54
C GLY A 181 10.58 1.17 -0.05
N VAL A 182 9.47 0.56 0.39
CA VAL A 182 9.23 0.24 1.80
C VAL A 182 9.03 -1.27 1.96
N THR A 183 9.89 -1.92 2.77
CA THR A 183 9.78 -3.36 3.06
C THR A 183 8.57 -3.67 3.95
N SER A 184 8.14 -4.93 3.93
CA SER A 184 6.96 -5.37 4.69
C SER A 184 7.17 -5.34 6.21
N GLY A 185 6.08 -5.15 6.96
CA GLY A 185 6.03 -5.29 8.41
C GLY A 185 6.73 -4.17 9.19
N VAL A 186 7.02 -3.03 8.57
CA VAL A 186 7.63 -1.88 9.24
C VAL A 186 6.62 -0.80 9.56
N THR A 187 6.97 0.04 10.55
CA THR A 187 6.21 1.25 10.90
C THR A 187 7.03 2.49 10.53
N ILE A 188 6.40 3.45 9.85
CA ILE A 188 6.96 4.78 9.60
C ILE A 188 6.21 5.76 10.50
N GLY A 189 6.93 6.33 11.48
CA GLY A 189 6.36 7.17 12.52
C GLY A 189 5.84 8.51 12.00
N GLU A 190 4.93 9.12 12.78
CA GLU A 190 4.22 10.36 12.49
C GLU A 190 5.14 11.47 12.00
N LYS A 191 4.74 12.18 10.94
CA LYS A 191 5.49 13.30 10.36
C LYS A 191 6.91 12.96 9.87
N ALA A 192 7.24 11.68 9.69
CA ALA A 192 8.50 11.31 9.05
C ALA A 192 8.50 11.75 7.58
N VAL A 193 9.69 12.11 7.08
CA VAL A 193 9.90 12.46 5.68
C VAL A 193 10.91 11.51 5.07
N ILE A 194 10.51 10.76 4.06
CA ILE A 194 11.37 9.84 3.32
C ILE A 194 11.75 10.50 1.99
N SER A 195 13.04 10.74 1.78
CA SER A 195 13.54 11.33 0.54
C SER A 195 13.38 10.39 -0.66
N ALA A 196 13.37 10.96 -1.86
CA ALA A 196 13.24 10.18 -3.08
C ALA A 196 14.32 9.08 -3.20
N GLN A 197 13.94 7.97 -3.83
CA GLN A 197 14.81 6.81 -4.08
C GLN A 197 15.40 6.17 -2.82
N SER A 198 14.79 6.38 -1.65
CA SER A 198 15.21 5.75 -0.41
C SER A 198 14.66 4.34 -0.26
N GLY A 199 15.46 3.44 0.32
CA GLY A 199 15.06 2.07 0.66
C GLY A 199 14.82 1.90 2.15
N VAL A 200 13.56 1.85 2.58
CA VAL A 200 13.17 1.66 3.98
C VAL A 200 13.18 0.16 4.31
N SER A 201 14.16 -0.30 5.08
CA SER A 201 14.35 -1.70 5.46
C SER A 201 14.05 -2.01 6.93
N LYS A 202 13.68 -1.01 7.73
CA LYS A 202 13.36 -1.12 9.16
C LYS A 202 12.36 -0.03 9.55
N SER A 203 11.71 -0.18 10.70
CA SER A 203 10.84 0.86 11.24
C SER A 203 11.61 2.16 11.50
N LEU A 204 10.95 3.29 11.24
CA LEU A 204 11.53 4.63 11.33
C LEU A 204 10.73 5.47 12.35
N GLU A 205 11.45 6.20 13.18
CA GLU A 205 10.84 7.10 14.16
C GLU A 205 10.18 8.31 13.46
N GLY A 206 9.15 8.85 14.08
CA GLY A 206 8.48 10.05 13.60
C GLY A 206 9.31 11.32 13.72
N HIS A 207 8.83 12.41 13.10
CA HIS A 207 9.41 13.77 13.17
C HIS A 207 10.87 13.87 12.70
N LYS A 208 11.30 12.95 11.84
CA LYS A 208 12.66 12.89 11.28
C LYS A 208 12.64 12.76 9.77
N SER A 209 13.71 13.17 9.13
CA SER A 209 13.95 12.97 7.70
C SER A 209 14.96 11.85 7.48
N TYR A 210 14.69 11.02 6.48
CA TYR A 210 15.49 9.85 6.14
C TYR A 210 15.89 9.87 4.67
N PHE A 211 17.07 9.33 4.38
CA PHE A 211 17.62 9.30 3.04
C PHE A 211 18.48 8.05 2.80
N GLY A 212 18.52 7.61 1.56
CA GLY A 212 19.46 6.60 1.05
C GLY A 212 18.96 5.17 1.16
N THR A 213 19.83 4.25 0.81
CA THR A 213 19.57 2.80 0.84
C THR A 213 20.71 2.10 1.57
N PRO A 214 20.48 1.47 2.74
CA PRO A 214 19.22 1.55 3.50
C PRO A 214 18.97 2.99 4.00
N ALA A 215 17.69 3.34 4.18
CA ALA A 215 17.32 4.65 4.67
C ALA A 215 17.74 4.82 6.15
N ASP A 216 18.41 5.93 6.43
CA ASP A 216 18.84 6.34 7.77
C ASP A 216 18.63 7.85 7.91
N ASP A 217 18.91 8.40 9.09
CA ASP A 217 18.84 9.85 9.32
C ASP A 217 19.53 10.63 8.22
N PHE A 218 18.88 11.68 7.72
CA PHE A 218 19.35 12.43 6.55
C PHE A 218 20.75 13.01 6.77
N ARG A 219 20.99 13.62 7.93
CA ARG A 219 22.30 14.26 8.23
C ARG A 219 23.40 13.21 8.36
N LYS A 220 23.09 12.05 8.93
CA LYS A 220 24.03 10.94 9.06
C LYS A 220 24.39 10.40 7.67
N LYS A 221 23.42 10.10 6.82
CA LYS A 221 23.66 9.62 5.45
C LYS A 221 24.43 10.61 4.60
N TYR A 222 24.13 11.89 4.72
CA TYR A 222 24.84 12.93 3.98
C TYR A 222 26.33 13.00 4.38
N LYS A 223 26.66 12.87 5.69
CA LYS A 223 28.05 12.80 6.17
C LYS A 223 28.77 11.55 5.66
N GLU A 224 28.08 10.38 5.64
CA GLU A 224 28.64 9.14 5.09
C GLU A 224 29.01 9.31 3.61
N ILE A 225 28.11 9.86 2.80
CA ILE A 225 28.35 10.11 1.37
C ILE A 225 29.50 11.13 1.16
N ALA A 226 29.55 12.18 1.98
CA ALA A 226 30.65 13.16 1.93
C ALA A 226 31.99 12.52 2.28
N ALA A 227 32.03 11.63 3.29
CA ALA A 227 33.26 10.92 3.69
C ALA A 227 33.70 9.94 2.58
N ILE A 228 32.83 9.28 1.88
CA ILE A 228 33.18 8.40 0.75
C ILE A 228 33.95 9.16 -0.34
N LYS A 229 33.59 10.42 -0.61
CA LYS A 229 34.30 11.25 -1.59
C LYS A 229 35.77 11.57 -1.20
N LEU A 230 36.12 11.46 0.07
CA LEU A 230 37.48 11.71 0.56
C LEU A 230 38.37 10.45 0.50
N ILE A 231 37.81 9.27 0.24
CA ILE A 231 38.54 7.99 0.20
C ILE A 231 39.74 8.05 -0.77
N PRO A 232 39.63 8.55 -2.02
CA PRO A 232 40.77 8.64 -2.93
C PRO A 232 41.94 9.46 -2.35
N GLU A 233 41.66 10.64 -1.74
CA GLU A 233 42.66 11.47 -1.12
C GLU A 233 43.33 10.80 0.09
N ILE A 234 42.56 10.04 0.86
CA ILE A 234 43.07 9.28 2.02
C ILE A 234 43.99 8.17 1.53
N MET A 235 43.63 7.45 0.48
CA MET A 235 44.46 6.40 -0.11
C MET A 235 45.77 6.95 -0.66
N ASP A 236 45.72 8.05 -1.41
CA ASP A 236 46.93 8.74 -1.89
C ASP A 236 47.88 9.17 -0.78
N LYS A 237 47.35 9.62 0.36
CA LYS A 237 48.14 9.98 1.53
C LYS A 237 48.80 8.78 2.21
N LEU A 238 48.06 7.67 2.31
CA LEU A 238 48.56 6.43 2.89
C LEU A 238 49.68 5.79 2.05
N ASP A 239 49.55 5.84 0.72
CA ASP A 239 50.58 5.28 -0.18
C ASP A 239 51.89 6.11 -0.14
N LYS A 240 51.82 7.40 0.17
CA LYS A 240 52.99 8.25 0.37
C LYS A 240 53.68 8.04 1.72
N LEU A 241 53.06 7.30 2.64
CA LEU A 241 53.62 6.97 3.96
C LEU A 241 54.31 5.59 4.00
N LYS A 242 54.19 4.81 2.92
CA LYS A 242 54.92 3.56 2.67
C LYS A 242 56.27 3.86 1.98
#